data_5417cf292acb228204648a230a47df36
#
_entry.id   5417cf292acb228204648a230a47df36
#
_cell.length_a   1.000
_cell.length_b   1.000
_cell.length_c   1.000
_cell.angle_alpha   90.00
_cell.angle_beta   90.00
_cell.angle_gamma   90.00
#
_symmetry.space_group_name_H-M   'P 1'
#
loop_
_entity.id
_entity.type
_entity.pdbx_description
1 polymer ?
#
loop_
_entity_poly.entity_id
_entity_poly.type
_entity_poly.pdbx_seq_one_letter_code
_entity_poly.pdbx_strand_id
1 'polypeptide(L)'
;MIVRANRYSIQRPLEYRLRESGGPIEGTGKTLNISRKGLLFEAEKQMQVGSKIDVMVRMGTTPFDGSDINLHIQGVTIRSDNGRIAVSIKKYRLRSADRKVSMSSAKLRLA
;
A
#
# COMPACT_ATOMS: atom_id res chain seq x y z
N MET A 1 25.25 -2.64 16.92
CA MET A 1 24.42 -1.91 16.17
C MET A 1 23.01 -2.23 16.40
N ILE A 2 22.22 -1.30 16.37
CA ILE A 2 20.90 -1.51 16.60
C ILE A 2 20.19 -1.91 15.47
N VAL A 3 19.48 -2.91 15.59
CA VAL A 3 18.69 -3.29 14.53
C VAL A 3 17.42 -2.63 14.71
N ARG A 4 17.19 -1.61 14.01
CA ARG A 4 16.01 -1.02 14.01
C ARG A 4 15.12 -1.88 13.41
N ALA A 5 13.94 -1.76 13.63
CA ALA A 5 12.91 -2.48 13.05
C ALA A 5 13.25 -2.63 11.67
N ASN A 6 13.23 -3.71 11.12
CA ASN A 6 13.64 -3.96 9.80
C ASN A 6 12.96 -3.05 8.81
N ARG A 7 13.53 -1.92 8.60
CA ARG A 7 13.03 -0.99 7.63
C ARG A 7 13.71 -1.24 6.33
N TYR A 8 12.95 -1.26 5.26
CA TYR A 8 13.48 -1.48 3.93
C TYR A 8 13.22 -0.25 3.08
N SER A 9 14.27 0.31 2.52
CA SER A 9 14.17 1.42 1.61
C SER A 9 13.89 0.91 0.24
N ILE A 10 12.63 0.67 -0.06
CA ILE A 10 12.24 0.18 -1.37
C ILE A 10 11.26 1.14 -1.99
N GLN A 11 11.41 1.35 -3.28
CA GLN A 11 10.53 2.23 -4.02
C GLN A 11 9.66 1.40 -4.93
N ARG A 12 8.43 1.20 -4.52
CA ARG A 12 7.47 0.43 -5.29
C ARG A 12 6.22 1.26 -5.51
N PRO A 13 5.58 1.12 -6.65
CA PRO A 13 4.34 1.85 -6.88
C PRO A 13 3.25 1.32 -5.98
N LEU A 14 2.35 2.19 -5.59
CA LEU A 14 1.24 1.80 -4.76
C LEU A 14 -0.01 2.57 -5.15
N GLU A 15 -1.14 2.04 -4.73
CA GLU A 15 -2.43 2.70 -4.83
C GLU A 15 -2.99 2.80 -3.43
N TYR A 16 -3.69 3.86 -3.13
CA TYR A 16 -4.26 4.00 -1.81
C TYR A 16 -5.71 4.48 -1.87
N ARG A 17 -6.43 4.17 -0.83
CA ARG A 17 -7.78 4.61 -0.65
C ARG A 17 -7.93 5.06 0.78
N LEU A 18 -8.26 6.33 0.94
CA LEU A 18 -8.39 6.92 2.26
C LEU A 18 -9.84 7.20 2.53
N ARG A 19 -10.30 6.91 3.72
CA ARG A 19 -11.67 7.20 4.09
C ARG A 19 -11.70 8.50 4.85
N GLU A 20 -12.34 9.48 4.26
CA GLU A 20 -12.50 10.76 4.91
C GLU A 20 -13.96 11.15 4.93
N SER A 21 -14.30 12.10 5.77
CA SER A 21 -15.69 12.46 5.97
C SER A 21 -16.34 12.99 4.69
N GLY A 22 -15.58 13.54 3.82
CA GLY A 22 -16.13 14.02 2.55
C GLY A 22 -16.23 12.98 1.46
N GLY A 23 -15.95 11.71 1.80
CA GLY A 23 -15.97 10.64 0.82
C GLY A 23 -14.56 10.08 0.64
N PRO A 24 -14.45 8.95 -0.02
CA PRO A 24 -13.14 8.31 -0.17
C PRO A 24 -12.25 9.11 -1.12
N ILE A 25 -10.98 9.14 -0.81
CA ILE A 25 -9.98 9.75 -1.65
C ILE A 25 -9.06 8.64 -2.12
N GLU A 26 -8.87 8.54 -3.40
CA GLU A 26 -8.00 7.52 -3.98
C GLU A 26 -6.87 8.15 -4.74
N GLY A 27 -5.76 7.48 -4.80
CA GLY A 27 -4.64 7.97 -5.56
C GLY A 27 -3.54 6.95 -5.66
N THR A 28 -2.43 7.39 -6.21
CA THR A 28 -1.27 6.54 -6.38
C THR A 28 -0.08 7.21 -5.73
N GLY A 29 0.93 6.43 -5.46
CA GLY A 29 2.13 6.93 -4.85
C GLY A 29 3.26 5.93 -5.00
N LYS A 30 4.30 6.17 -4.22
CA LYS A 30 5.49 5.33 -4.29
C LYS A 30 6.02 5.15 -2.88
N THR A 31 6.36 3.94 -2.52
CA THR A 31 6.91 3.69 -1.19
C THR A 31 8.28 4.31 -1.06
N LEU A 32 8.62 4.76 0.13
CA LEU A 32 9.96 5.24 0.45
C LEU A 32 10.61 4.27 1.41
N ASN A 33 9.91 3.83 2.41
CA ASN A 33 10.38 2.72 3.20
C ASN A 33 9.23 2.06 3.93
N ILE A 34 9.46 0.84 4.37
CA ILE A 34 8.41 0.03 4.95
C ILE A 34 9.00 -0.85 6.04
N SER A 35 8.23 -1.05 7.09
CA SER A 35 8.56 -1.98 8.15
C SER A 35 7.28 -2.68 8.57
N ARG A 36 7.38 -3.53 9.55
CA ARG A 36 6.18 -4.26 9.99
C ARG A 36 5.14 -3.35 10.60
N LYS A 37 5.57 -2.22 11.14
CA LYS A 37 4.64 -1.34 11.84
C LYS A 37 4.33 -0.06 11.11
N GLY A 38 5.09 0.26 10.10
CA GLY A 38 4.89 1.53 9.45
C GLY A 38 5.27 1.55 7.99
N LEU A 39 4.65 2.45 7.28
CA LEU A 39 4.90 2.67 5.86
C LEU A 39 5.07 4.16 5.66
N LEU A 40 6.11 4.53 4.91
CA LEU A 40 6.28 5.90 4.47
C LEU A 40 6.22 5.91 2.95
N PHE A 41 5.40 6.76 2.38
CA PHE A 41 5.30 6.84 0.93
C PHE A 41 5.09 8.27 0.46
N GLU A 42 5.34 8.49 -0.81
CA GLU A 42 5.09 9.78 -1.43
C GLU A 42 3.76 9.77 -2.14
N ALA A 43 3.03 10.85 -2.02
CA ALA A 43 1.77 11.03 -2.73
C ALA A 43 1.59 12.50 -3.01
N GLU A 44 0.85 12.80 -4.05
CA GLU A 44 0.64 14.19 -4.40
C GLU A 44 -0.36 14.89 -3.52
N LYS A 45 -1.28 14.15 -2.95
CA LYS A 45 -2.35 14.74 -2.17
C LYS A 45 -2.02 14.73 -0.71
N GLN A 46 -2.37 15.79 -0.03
CA GLN A 46 -2.29 15.79 1.41
C GLN A 46 -3.43 14.98 1.98
N MET A 47 -3.22 14.40 3.13
CA MET A 47 -4.23 13.55 3.75
C MET A 47 -4.47 13.98 5.17
N GLN A 48 -5.67 13.73 5.64
CA GLN A 48 -6.01 14.03 7.01
C GLN A 48 -5.39 12.99 7.92
N VAL A 49 -4.68 13.44 8.94
CA VAL A 49 -4.06 12.54 9.91
C VAL A 49 -5.15 11.88 10.74
N GLY A 50 -4.96 10.62 11.06
CA GLY A 50 -5.95 9.87 11.82
C GLY A 50 -6.97 9.14 10.96
N SER A 51 -6.82 9.22 9.65
CA SER A 51 -7.78 8.59 8.75
C SER A 51 -7.40 7.15 8.47
N LYS A 52 -8.40 6.32 8.29
CA LYS A 52 -8.17 4.94 7.89
C LYS A 52 -7.76 4.89 6.44
N ILE A 53 -6.75 4.13 6.14
CA ILE A 53 -6.22 4.06 4.79
C ILE A 53 -5.95 2.61 4.41
N ASP A 54 -6.29 2.29 3.18
CA ASP A 54 -5.96 1.01 2.58
C ASP A 54 -4.91 1.29 1.50
N VAL A 55 -3.83 0.53 1.51
CA VAL A 55 -2.76 0.71 0.56
C VAL A 55 -2.46 -0.63 -0.09
N MET A 56 -2.30 -0.61 -1.40
CA MET A 56 -1.87 -1.79 -2.12
C MET A 56 -0.53 -1.47 -2.77
N VAL A 57 0.51 -2.14 -2.32
CA VAL A 57 1.85 -1.95 -2.86
C VAL A 57 2.11 -3.05 -3.88
N ARG A 58 2.52 -2.66 -5.07
CA ARG A 58 2.82 -3.64 -6.11
C ARG A 58 4.24 -4.09 -5.95
N MET A 59 4.40 -5.38 -5.65
CA MET A 59 5.71 -5.92 -5.30
C MET A 59 6.41 -6.62 -6.45
N GLY A 60 5.76 -6.74 -7.59
CA GLY A 60 6.36 -7.40 -8.74
C GLY A 60 5.61 -8.65 -9.10
N THR A 61 6.30 -9.59 -9.75
CA THR A 61 5.68 -10.82 -10.19
C THR A 61 6.47 -12.00 -9.69
N THR A 62 5.83 -13.15 -9.62
CA THR A 62 6.53 -14.37 -9.24
C THR A 62 7.31 -14.89 -10.43
N PRO A 63 8.43 -15.53 -10.21
CA PRO A 63 9.20 -16.09 -11.32
C PRO A 63 8.58 -17.33 -11.94
N PHE A 64 7.65 -17.96 -11.28
CA PHE A 64 7.07 -19.18 -11.81
C PHE A 64 6.02 -18.95 -12.86
N ASP A 65 5.02 -18.17 -12.58
CA ASP A 65 3.90 -18.04 -13.46
C ASP A 65 3.58 -16.60 -13.82
N GLY A 66 4.40 -15.67 -13.41
CA GLY A 66 4.16 -14.27 -13.69
C GLY A 66 3.01 -13.66 -12.94
N SER A 67 2.55 -14.31 -11.89
CA SER A 67 1.47 -13.74 -11.09
C SER A 67 1.95 -12.48 -10.39
N ASP A 68 1.07 -11.52 -10.29
CA ASP A 68 1.40 -10.29 -9.58
C ASP A 68 1.39 -10.54 -8.08
N ILE A 69 2.33 -9.92 -7.39
CA ILE A 69 2.39 -9.99 -5.95
C ILE A 69 2.10 -8.62 -5.41
N ASN A 70 1.11 -8.52 -4.56
CA ASN A 70 0.70 -7.25 -3.97
C ASN A 70 0.67 -7.35 -2.46
N LEU A 71 1.11 -6.29 -1.82
CA LEU A 71 1.05 -6.19 -0.38
C LEU A 71 -0.10 -5.28 -0.02
N HIS A 72 -1.09 -5.82 0.64
CA HIS A 72 -2.27 -5.06 1.06
C HIS A 72 -2.09 -4.63 2.50
N ILE A 73 -2.18 -3.35 2.74
CA ILE A 73 -1.97 -2.77 4.06
C ILE A 73 -3.20 -2.02 4.49
N GLN A 74 -3.58 -2.21 5.73
CA GLN A 74 -4.63 -1.40 6.35
C GLN A 74 -4.02 -0.70 7.53
N GLY A 75 -4.23 0.58 7.61
CA GLY A 75 -3.64 1.34 8.69
C GLY A 75 -4.31 2.68 8.91
N VAL A 76 -3.58 3.54 9.59
CA VAL A 76 -4.06 4.87 9.94
C VAL A 76 -2.97 5.87 9.61
N THR A 77 -3.33 6.97 8.98
CA THR A 77 -2.36 8.00 8.67
C THR A 77 -1.92 8.69 9.95
N ILE A 78 -0.62 8.82 10.15
CA ILE A 78 -0.09 9.47 11.35
C ILE A 78 0.67 10.73 11.03
N ARG A 79 0.99 10.97 9.77
CA ARG A 79 1.64 12.21 9.38
C ARG A 79 1.43 12.44 7.89
N SER A 80 1.27 13.69 7.52
CA SER A 80 1.11 14.05 6.11
C SER A 80 1.71 15.43 5.92
N ASP A 81 2.90 15.49 5.34
CA ASP A 81 3.52 16.76 5.06
C ASP A 81 4.51 16.62 3.91
N ASN A 82 4.68 17.68 3.17
CA ASN A 82 5.66 17.75 2.08
C ASN A 82 5.58 16.60 1.11
N GLY A 83 4.37 16.15 0.82
CA GLY A 83 4.20 15.06 -0.13
C GLY A 83 4.54 13.70 0.43
N ARG A 84 4.80 13.60 1.72
CA ARG A 84 5.13 12.34 2.36
C ARG A 84 4.07 11.96 3.37
N ILE A 85 3.68 10.71 3.30
CA ILE A 85 2.62 10.19 4.15
C ILE A 85 3.19 9.07 4.99
N ALA A 86 2.98 9.15 6.29
CA ALA A 86 3.38 8.07 7.18
C ALA A 86 2.13 7.37 7.69
N VAL A 87 2.15 6.06 7.65
CA VAL A 87 1.02 5.22 8.03
C VAL A 87 1.45 4.26 9.12
N SER A 88 0.62 4.16 10.15
CA SER A 88 0.78 3.12 11.17
C SER A 88 0.05 1.90 10.66
N ILE A 89 0.74 0.80 10.48
CA ILE A 89 0.16 -0.41 9.90
C ILE A 89 -0.57 -1.18 10.97
N LYS A 90 -1.85 -1.49 10.72
CA LYS A 90 -2.65 -2.28 11.63
C LYS A 90 -2.75 -3.72 11.16
N LYS A 91 -2.83 -3.92 9.85
CA LYS A 91 -2.89 -5.24 9.26
C LYS A 91 -2.21 -5.22 7.94
N TYR A 92 -1.62 -6.34 7.55
CA TYR A 92 -1.11 -6.44 6.20
C TYR A 92 -1.26 -7.87 5.72
N ARG A 93 -1.28 -8.03 4.39
CA ARG A 93 -1.42 -9.33 3.79
C ARG A 93 -0.75 -9.33 2.44
N LEU A 94 0.08 -10.31 2.20
CA LEU A 94 0.71 -10.47 0.89
C LEU A 94 -0.18 -11.36 0.05
N ARG A 95 -0.50 -10.93 -1.15
CA ARG A 95 -1.35 -11.67 -2.04
C ARG A 95 -0.71 -11.84 -3.38
N SER A 96 -0.97 -12.99 -3.98
CA SER A 96 -0.52 -13.27 -5.32
C SER A 96 -1.75 -13.41 -6.19
N ALA A 97 -1.78 -12.74 -7.30
CA ALA A 97 -2.92 -12.80 -8.21
C ALA A 97 -2.48 -13.41 -9.53
N ASP A 98 -3.17 -14.48 -9.92
CA ASP A 98 -2.92 -15.12 -11.18
C ASP A 98 -3.42 -14.21 -12.27
N ARG A 99 -2.56 -13.85 -13.19
CA ARG A 99 -2.96 -12.95 -14.24
C ARG A 99 -4.10 -13.44 -15.07
N LYS A 100 -4.14 -14.71 -15.35
CA LYS A 100 -5.21 -15.23 -16.14
C LYS A 100 -6.52 -15.09 -15.42
N VAL A 101 -6.51 -15.38 -14.14
CA VAL A 101 -7.72 -15.30 -13.37
C VAL A 101 -8.15 -13.86 -13.22
N SER A 102 -7.21 -12.99 -12.98
CA SER A 102 -7.57 -11.62 -12.76
C SER A 102 -8.16 -11.00 -13.99
N MET A 103 -7.79 -11.44 -15.16
CA MET A 103 -8.39 -10.90 -16.31
C MET A 103 -9.80 -11.30 -16.47
N SER A 104 -10.10 -12.51 -16.11
CA SER A 104 -11.47 -12.93 -16.26
C SER A 104 -12.31 -12.44 -15.14
N SER A 105 -11.75 -12.25 -13.99
CA SER A 105 -12.56 -11.89 -12.91
C SER A 105 -12.76 -10.46 -12.82
N ALA A 106 -12.06 -9.87 -13.61
CA ALA A 106 -12.25 -8.54 -13.51
C ALA A 106 -13.64 -8.39 -13.25
N LYS A 107 -13.77 -9.18 -13.21
CA LYS A 107 -14.64 -9.34 -12.80
C LYS A 107 -14.92 -9.86 -11.76
N LEU A 108 -14.72 -10.48 -11.71
CA LEU A 108 -14.91 -11.10 -10.91
C LEU A 108 -14.81 -11.05 -9.85
N ARG A 109 -14.84 -10.98 -9.56
CA ARG A 109 -14.71 -11.15 -8.62
C ARG A 109 -14.55 -11.11 -7.91
N LEU A 110 -14.65 -11.26 -7.94
CA LEU A 110 -14.34 -11.49 -7.48
C LEU A 110 -14.07 -11.45 -6.93
N ALA A 111 -13.94 -11.43 -7.01
CA ALA A 111 -13.79 -11.63 -6.58
C ALA A 111 -13.64 -11.52 -6.28
#